data_20019baf8d854a8caf1be3db89594dde
#
_entry.id   20019baf8d854a8caf1be3db89594dde
#
_cell.length_a   1.000
_cell.length_b   1.000
_cell.length_c   1.000
_cell.angle_alpha   90.00
_cell.angle_beta   90.00
_cell.angle_gamma   90.00
#
_symmetry.space_group_name_H-M   'P 1'
#
loop_
_entity.id
_entity.type
_entity.pdbx_description
1 polymer ?
#
loop_
_entity_poly.entity_id
_entity_poly.type
_entity_poly.pdbx_seq_one_letter_code
_entity_poly.pdbx_strand_id
1 'polypeptide(L)'
;MIAARRSPMMLAFFDRYVTRYVRRRFHRLLLWPARELPAVGARPLIFAISHASWWDVLVGYLLARRLVDRVSYAPMDEAQLARYRVLARLGVYSVDRGSVAGVREFLTYTTARLREGAAIWITPQGEITPHWRRPVRFQQGLGRLVATVPGVAVVPVAVAYEFLDEPRPEILVKLGAPRVFEAGAAPREITRTLEHALETELDALRDAIVARDLARFATVIAGRTSTSAVYDVVRGVRASLTGRPDPARHGDVVSDPRRLAR
;
A
#
# COMPACT_ATOMS: atom_id res chain seq x y z
N MET A 1 -2.22 -1.24 -26.01
CA MET A 1 -2.55 -1.15 -24.57
C MET A 1 -3.89 -1.80 -24.24
N ILE A 2 -4.00 -2.53 -23.13
CA ILE A 2 -5.25 -3.07 -22.58
C ILE A 2 -5.83 -2.01 -21.63
N ALA A 3 -6.93 -1.39 -22.01
CA ALA A 3 -7.58 -0.36 -21.20
C ALA A 3 -8.34 -0.96 -20.01
N ALA A 4 -8.43 -0.23 -18.90
CA ALA A 4 -9.27 -0.61 -17.76
C ALA A 4 -10.76 -0.57 -18.13
N ARG A 5 -11.52 -1.57 -17.66
CA ARG A 5 -12.97 -1.73 -17.88
C ARG A 5 -13.65 -2.02 -16.56
N ARG A 6 -13.69 -1.04 -15.67
CA ARG A 6 -14.16 -1.22 -14.30
C ARG A 6 -15.58 -1.78 -14.23
N SER A 7 -15.77 -2.76 -13.33
CA SER A 7 -17.06 -3.37 -13.03
C SER A 7 -17.35 -3.26 -11.54
N PRO A 8 -18.41 -2.54 -11.13
CA PRO A 8 -18.78 -2.41 -9.72
C PRO A 8 -18.99 -3.76 -9.02
N MET A 9 -19.63 -4.72 -9.71
CA MET A 9 -19.84 -6.06 -9.18
C MET A 9 -18.52 -6.81 -8.94
N MET A 10 -17.59 -6.74 -9.91
CA MET A 10 -16.27 -7.36 -9.75
C MET A 10 -15.45 -6.70 -8.64
N LEU A 11 -15.55 -5.38 -8.49
CA LEU A 11 -14.89 -4.66 -7.40
C LEU A 11 -15.45 -5.09 -6.04
N ALA A 12 -16.76 -5.22 -5.88
CA ALA A 12 -17.39 -5.66 -4.63
C ALA A 12 -17.00 -7.10 -4.30
N PHE A 13 -17.04 -8.01 -5.29
CA PHE A 13 -16.61 -9.41 -5.10
C PHE A 13 -15.13 -9.49 -4.71
N PHE A 14 -14.26 -8.81 -5.45
CA PHE A 14 -12.83 -8.84 -5.22
C PHE A 14 -12.44 -8.21 -3.88
N ASP A 15 -13.14 -7.15 -3.43
CA ASP A 15 -12.92 -6.55 -2.13
C ASP A 15 -13.18 -7.54 -0.98
N ARG A 16 -14.28 -8.29 -1.06
CA ARG A 16 -14.58 -9.36 -0.08
C ARG A 16 -13.51 -10.46 -0.11
N TYR A 17 -13.14 -10.89 -1.31
CA TYR A 17 -12.11 -11.91 -1.50
C TYR A 17 -10.77 -11.48 -0.90
N VAL A 18 -10.24 -10.32 -1.31
CA VAL A 18 -8.92 -9.82 -0.86
C VAL A 18 -8.93 -9.54 0.63
N THR A 19 -9.98 -8.92 1.15
CA THR A 19 -10.12 -8.67 2.60
C THR A 19 -10.05 -9.98 3.39
N ARG A 20 -10.80 -11.02 2.96
CA ARG A 20 -10.76 -12.34 3.61
C ARG A 20 -9.40 -13.02 3.45
N TYR A 21 -8.77 -12.87 2.28
CA TYR A 21 -7.46 -13.45 1.98
C TYR A 21 -6.36 -12.84 2.86
N VAL A 22 -6.31 -11.51 2.98
CA VAL A 22 -5.37 -10.81 3.86
C VAL A 22 -5.61 -11.15 5.33
N ARG A 23 -6.87 -11.15 5.81
CA ARG A 23 -7.23 -11.52 7.19
C ARG A 23 -6.80 -12.94 7.58
N ARG A 24 -6.65 -13.83 6.60
CA ARG A 24 -6.18 -15.21 6.84
C ARG A 24 -4.68 -15.33 6.88
N ARG A 25 -3.95 -14.45 6.19
CA ARG A 25 -2.48 -14.54 6.03
C ARG A 25 -1.72 -13.62 6.96
N PHE A 26 -2.32 -12.50 7.33
CA PHE A 26 -1.71 -11.47 8.15
C PHE A 26 -2.45 -11.30 9.47
N HIS A 27 -1.71 -10.86 10.49
CA HIS A 27 -2.28 -10.48 11.77
C HIS A 27 -3.04 -9.15 11.66
N ARG A 28 -2.42 -8.13 11.09
CA ARG A 28 -3.05 -6.81 10.87
C ARG A 28 -2.50 -6.15 9.60
N LEU A 29 -3.30 -5.23 9.04
CA LEU A 29 -2.83 -4.16 8.19
C LEU A 29 -2.89 -2.87 8.99
N LEU A 30 -1.74 -2.28 9.23
CA LEU A 30 -1.51 -1.08 10.03
C LEU A 30 -1.16 0.08 9.11
N LEU A 31 -1.72 1.28 9.42
CA LEU A 31 -1.51 2.49 8.64
C LEU A 31 -1.02 3.64 9.53
N TRP A 32 0.01 4.34 9.09
CA TRP A 32 0.53 5.57 9.67
C TRP A 32 0.60 6.68 8.60
N PRO A 33 0.09 7.91 8.85
CA PRO A 33 -0.70 8.32 10.00
C PRO A 33 -2.08 7.64 10.05
N ALA A 34 -2.64 7.62 11.26
CA ALA A 34 -3.89 6.95 11.52
C ALA A 34 -5.05 7.58 10.73
N ARG A 35 -5.52 6.89 9.68
CA ARG A 35 -6.76 7.15 8.93
C ARG A 35 -6.89 8.48 8.18
N GLU A 36 -5.88 9.33 8.16
CA GLU A 36 -5.94 10.58 7.43
C GLU A 36 -5.13 10.49 6.14
N LEU A 37 -5.82 10.64 5.01
CA LEU A 37 -5.12 10.94 3.77
C LEU A 37 -4.57 12.37 3.88
N PRO A 38 -3.33 12.59 3.42
CA PRO A 38 -2.82 13.94 3.30
C PRO A 38 -3.80 14.82 2.51
N ALA A 39 -4.05 16.03 2.98
CA ALA A 39 -4.97 16.97 2.33
C ALA A 39 -4.45 17.34 0.94
N VAL A 40 -5.05 16.79 -0.10
CA VAL A 40 -4.68 17.03 -1.51
C VAL A 40 -5.74 17.84 -2.26
N GLY A 41 -6.89 18.11 -1.64
CA GLY A 41 -8.01 18.83 -2.26
C GLY A 41 -8.48 18.13 -3.55
N ALA A 42 -8.87 18.93 -4.55
CA ALA A 42 -9.30 18.44 -5.86
C ALA A 42 -8.15 18.11 -6.84
N ARG A 43 -6.88 18.19 -6.39
CA ARG A 43 -5.71 17.96 -7.25
C ARG A 43 -5.73 16.56 -7.86
N PRO A 44 -5.21 16.37 -9.08
CA PRO A 44 -4.88 15.04 -9.59
C PRO A 44 -3.98 14.31 -8.60
N LEU A 45 -4.18 13.01 -8.40
CA LEU A 45 -3.58 12.28 -7.27
C LEU A 45 -2.89 11.00 -7.74
N ILE A 46 -1.63 10.85 -7.34
CA ILE A 46 -0.85 9.64 -7.56
C ILE A 46 -0.35 9.12 -6.22
N PHE A 47 -0.48 7.83 -5.98
CA PHE A 47 0.18 7.11 -4.90
C PHE A 47 1.37 6.33 -5.47
N ALA A 48 2.58 6.71 -5.04
CA ALA A 48 3.83 6.03 -5.41
C ALA A 48 4.17 5.02 -4.32
N ILE A 49 3.74 3.78 -4.50
CA ILE A 49 3.90 2.70 -3.51
C ILE A 49 5.21 1.96 -3.73
N SER A 50 5.96 1.68 -2.66
CA SER A 50 7.14 0.80 -2.70
C SER A 50 6.75 -0.60 -3.17
N HIS A 51 7.66 -1.28 -3.88
CA HIS A 51 7.37 -2.58 -4.46
C HIS A 51 8.34 -3.63 -3.95
N ALA A 52 8.04 -4.19 -2.78
CA ALA A 52 8.88 -5.17 -2.11
C ALA A 52 8.31 -6.59 -2.18
N SER A 53 7.04 -6.72 -2.55
CA SER A 53 6.33 -7.99 -2.52
C SER A 53 5.19 -8.04 -3.55
N TRP A 54 4.82 -9.24 -3.94
CA TRP A 54 3.57 -9.47 -4.67
C TRP A 54 2.33 -8.93 -3.94
N TRP A 55 2.39 -8.86 -2.60
CA TRP A 55 1.29 -8.36 -1.78
C TRP A 55 1.02 -6.86 -1.94
N ASP A 56 1.98 -6.08 -2.41
CA ASP A 56 1.86 -4.61 -2.50
C ASP A 56 0.69 -4.19 -3.38
N VAL A 57 0.41 -4.94 -4.46
CA VAL A 57 -0.73 -4.70 -5.35
C VAL A 57 -2.06 -4.85 -4.59
N LEU A 58 -2.17 -5.87 -3.74
CA LEU A 58 -3.35 -6.10 -2.92
C LEU A 58 -3.46 -5.07 -1.79
N VAL A 59 -2.33 -4.67 -1.20
CA VAL A 59 -2.28 -3.59 -0.20
C VAL A 59 -2.75 -2.28 -0.83
N GLY A 60 -2.19 -1.89 -1.98
CA GLY A 60 -2.61 -0.71 -2.73
C GLY A 60 -4.10 -0.73 -3.06
N TYR A 61 -4.62 -1.87 -3.53
CA TYR A 61 -6.06 -2.04 -3.78
C TYR A 61 -6.89 -1.83 -2.51
N LEU A 62 -6.50 -2.43 -1.38
CA LEU A 62 -7.23 -2.29 -0.12
C LEU A 62 -7.21 -0.86 0.41
N LEU A 63 -6.08 -0.16 0.31
CA LEU A 63 -5.97 1.25 0.68
C LEU A 63 -6.83 2.13 -0.23
N ALA A 64 -6.78 1.92 -1.55
CA ALA A 64 -7.59 2.63 -2.51
C ALA A 64 -9.10 2.51 -2.20
N ARG A 65 -9.54 1.32 -1.78
CA ARG A 65 -10.96 1.06 -1.46
C ARG A 65 -11.42 1.63 -0.12
N ARG A 66 -10.50 1.86 0.83
CA ARG A 66 -10.84 2.26 2.21
C ARG A 66 -10.52 3.71 2.54
N LEU A 67 -9.55 4.29 1.82
CA LEU A 67 -9.04 5.61 2.17
C LEU A 67 -9.37 6.66 1.10
N VAL A 68 -9.60 6.25 -0.16
CA VAL A 68 -9.69 7.18 -1.28
C VAL A 68 -11.11 7.22 -1.81
N ASP A 69 -11.78 8.36 -1.63
CA ASP A 69 -13.11 8.61 -2.21
C ASP A 69 -12.98 9.11 -3.67
N ARG A 70 -12.27 8.34 -4.49
CA ARG A 70 -12.07 8.59 -5.92
C ARG A 70 -11.99 7.26 -6.66
N VAL A 71 -12.35 7.32 -7.93
CA VAL A 71 -12.07 6.21 -8.85
C VAL A 71 -10.57 5.96 -8.90
N SER A 72 -10.15 4.74 -8.61
CA SER A 72 -8.74 4.37 -8.57
C SER A 72 -8.38 3.46 -9.73
N TYR A 73 -7.19 3.69 -10.32
CA TYR A 73 -6.59 2.88 -11.38
C TYR A 73 -5.14 2.52 -11.06
N ALA A 74 -4.63 1.47 -11.69
CA ALA A 74 -3.23 1.05 -11.53
C ALA A 74 -2.67 0.55 -12.86
N PRO A 75 -1.46 0.99 -13.28
CA PRO A 75 -0.76 0.40 -14.41
C PRO A 75 -0.15 -0.94 -14.04
N MET A 76 -0.10 -1.85 -15.02
CA MET A 76 0.56 -3.15 -14.93
C MET A 76 1.28 -3.44 -16.24
N ASP A 77 2.35 -4.21 -16.18
CA ASP A 77 3.03 -4.70 -17.37
C ASP A 77 2.07 -5.39 -18.34
N GLU A 78 2.19 -5.15 -19.64
CA GLU A 78 1.22 -5.62 -20.65
C GLU A 78 1.17 -7.14 -20.74
N ALA A 79 2.30 -7.81 -20.68
CA ALA A 79 2.35 -9.27 -20.72
C ALA A 79 1.67 -9.88 -19.48
N GLN A 80 1.85 -9.26 -18.32
CA GLN A 80 1.19 -9.69 -17.08
C GLN A 80 -0.32 -9.46 -17.14
N LEU A 81 -0.77 -8.30 -17.62
CA LEU A 81 -2.21 -8.02 -17.72
C LEU A 81 -2.87 -8.87 -18.80
N ALA A 82 -2.18 -9.19 -19.88
CA ALA A 82 -2.68 -10.12 -20.90
C ALA A 82 -2.96 -11.52 -20.32
N ARG A 83 -2.13 -11.96 -19.38
CA ARG A 83 -2.30 -13.23 -18.65
C ARG A 83 -3.45 -13.15 -17.63
N TYR A 84 -3.66 -12.00 -16.99
CA TYR A 84 -4.66 -11.81 -15.93
C TYR A 84 -5.70 -10.75 -16.31
N ARG A 85 -6.34 -10.91 -17.47
CA ARG A 85 -7.29 -9.94 -18.07
C ARG A 85 -8.44 -9.52 -17.14
N VAL A 86 -8.80 -10.35 -16.20
CA VAL A 86 -9.84 -10.04 -15.20
C VAL A 86 -9.49 -8.80 -14.38
N LEU A 87 -8.21 -8.50 -14.17
CA LEU A 87 -7.74 -7.32 -13.43
C LEU A 87 -8.13 -6.01 -14.12
N ALA A 88 -8.33 -6.01 -15.44
CA ALA A 88 -8.84 -4.82 -16.14
C ALA A 88 -10.24 -4.41 -15.62
N ARG A 89 -11.05 -5.36 -15.12
CA ARG A 89 -12.35 -5.06 -14.51
C ARG A 89 -12.24 -4.45 -13.11
N LEU A 90 -11.05 -4.46 -12.52
CA LEU A 90 -10.75 -3.83 -11.23
C LEU A 90 -10.14 -2.43 -11.36
N GLY A 91 -9.90 -1.96 -12.60
CA GLY A 91 -9.28 -0.65 -12.85
C GLY A 91 -7.79 -0.75 -13.21
N VAL A 92 -7.27 -1.96 -13.46
CA VAL A 92 -5.91 -2.14 -13.95
C VAL A 92 -5.86 -1.94 -15.48
N TYR A 93 -4.83 -1.24 -15.97
CA TYR A 93 -4.55 -1.06 -17.40
C TYR A 93 -3.10 -1.38 -17.72
N SER A 94 -2.83 -1.77 -18.99
CA SER A 94 -1.49 -2.20 -19.36
C SER A 94 -0.55 -1.05 -19.70
N VAL A 95 0.74 -1.28 -19.50
CA VAL A 95 1.83 -0.46 -20.01
C VAL A 95 2.85 -1.36 -20.70
N ASP A 96 3.11 -1.05 -21.98
CA ASP A 96 4.25 -1.59 -22.70
C ASP A 96 5.46 -0.69 -22.44
N ARG A 97 6.41 -1.20 -21.63
CA ARG A 97 7.63 -0.48 -21.28
C ARG A 97 8.74 -0.66 -22.31
N GLY A 98 8.58 -1.59 -23.22
CA GLY A 98 9.59 -1.95 -24.24
C GLY A 98 9.57 -1.04 -25.47
N SER A 99 8.53 -0.21 -25.64
CA SER A 99 8.41 0.64 -26.81
C SER A 99 8.11 2.11 -26.45
N VAL A 100 8.61 3.01 -27.30
CA VAL A 100 8.31 4.46 -27.18
C VAL A 100 6.81 4.72 -27.37
N ALA A 101 6.15 3.98 -28.25
CA ALA A 101 4.72 4.04 -28.48
C ALA A 101 3.94 3.64 -27.22
N GLY A 102 4.30 2.54 -26.59
CA GLY A 102 3.67 2.07 -25.34
C GLY A 102 3.83 3.05 -24.18
N VAL A 103 5.00 3.68 -24.03
CA VAL A 103 5.22 4.73 -23.04
C VAL A 103 4.35 5.96 -23.34
N ARG A 104 4.22 6.38 -24.60
CA ARG A 104 3.36 7.50 -24.98
C ARG A 104 1.88 7.19 -24.69
N GLU A 105 1.44 6.01 -25.01
CA GLU A 105 0.09 5.52 -24.75
C GLU A 105 -0.23 5.52 -23.25
N PHE A 106 0.70 5.01 -22.43
CA PHE A 106 0.63 5.06 -20.96
C PHE A 106 0.47 6.50 -20.46
N LEU A 107 1.32 7.43 -20.91
CA LEU A 107 1.25 8.84 -20.48
C LEU A 107 -0.10 9.46 -20.87
N THR A 108 -0.55 9.26 -22.11
CA THR A 108 -1.82 9.79 -22.60
C THR A 108 -3.01 9.25 -21.79
N TYR A 109 -3.09 7.93 -21.63
CA TYR A 109 -4.18 7.28 -20.90
C TYR A 109 -4.21 7.71 -19.44
N THR A 110 -3.06 7.69 -18.76
CA THR A 110 -2.97 8.02 -17.33
C THR A 110 -3.29 9.50 -17.10
N THR A 111 -2.81 10.39 -17.96
CA THR A 111 -3.15 11.82 -17.89
C THR A 111 -4.65 12.05 -18.03
N ALA A 112 -5.32 11.37 -18.94
CA ALA A 112 -6.77 11.47 -19.09
C ALA A 112 -7.49 11.04 -17.79
N ARG A 113 -7.10 9.91 -17.19
CA ARG A 113 -7.69 9.45 -15.92
C ARG A 113 -7.46 10.44 -14.78
N LEU A 114 -6.27 11.02 -14.67
CA LEU A 114 -5.96 12.04 -13.67
C LEU A 114 -6.81 13.31 -13.85
N ARG A 115 -7.02 13.74 -15.09
CA ARG A 115 -7.88 14.90 -15.41
C ARG A 115 -9.36 14.66 -15.10
N GLU A 116 -9.80 13.40 -15.15
CA GLU A 116 -11.15 12.98 -14.73
C GLU A 116 -11.29 12.88 -13.20
N GLY A 117 -10.27 13.27 -12.44
CA GLY A 117 -10.28 13.24 -10.98
C GLY A 117 -9.97 11.87 -10.37
N ALA A 118 -9.52 10.91 -11.17
CA ALA A 118 -9.14 9.59 -10.65
C ALA A 118 -7.83 9.65 -9.84
N ALA A 119 -7.64 8.66 -8.94
CA ALA A 119 -6.38 8.40 -8.27
C ALA A 119 -5.62 7.27 -9.00
N ILE A 120 -4.31 7.42 -9.15
CA ILE A 120 -3.44 6.41 -9.78
C ILE A 120 -2.54 5.79 -8.71
N TRP A 121 -2.52 4.45 -8.64
CA TRP A 121 -1.64 3.68 -7.76
C TRP A 121 -0.54 3.05 -8.59
N ILE A 122 0.70 3.49 -8.41
CA ILE A 122 1.84 3.04 -9.22
C ILE A 122 2.97 2.54 -8.34
N THR A 123 3.62 1.46 -8.77
CA THR A 123 4.88 0.94 -8.22
C THR A 123 6.04 1.43 -9.09
N PRO A 124 6.63 2.61 -8.78
CA PRO A 124 7.54 3.29 -9.71
C PRO A 124 8.89 2.60 -9.87
N GLN A 125 9.26 1.67 -8.99
CA GLN A 125 10.47 0.84 -9.13
C GLN A 125 10.40 -0.07 -10.35
N GLY A 126 9.18 -0.52 -10.74
CA GLY A 126 8.95 -1.34 -11.93
C GLY A 126 9.35 -2.81 -11.79
N GLU A 127 9.92 -3.18 -10.67
CA GLU A 127 10.29 -4.54 -10.28
C GLU A 127 10.17 -4.72 -8.78
N ILE A 128 10.07 -5.97 -8.31
CA ILE A 128 10.07 -6.28 -6.88
C ILE A 128 11.48 -6.09 -6.34
N THR A 129 11.64 -5.16 -5.40
CA THR A 129 12.90 -4.79 -4.79
C THR A 129 12.80 -4.88 -3.27
N PRO A 130 13.70 -5.55 -2.56
CA PRO A 130 13.67 -5.61 -1.10
C PRO A 130 13.48 -4.23 -0.47
N HIS A 131 12.54 -4.09 0.47
CA HIS A 131 12.13 -2.78 1.00
C HIS A 131 13.23 -2.04 1.77
N TRP A 132 14.28 -2.74 2.21
CA TRP A 132 15.46 -2.13 2.86
C TRP A 132 16.62 -1.84 1.90
N ARG A 133 16.50 -2.18 0.60
CA ARG A 133 17.53 -1.87 -0.38
C ARG A 133 17.60 -0.36 -0.61
N ARG A 134 18.83 0.17 -0.56
CA ARG A 134 19.14 1.58 -0.84
C ARG A 134 20.23 1.69 -1.91
N PRO A 135 20.23 2.76 -2.70
CA PRO A 135 19.21 3.81 -2.77
C PRO A 135 17.93 3.30 -3.46
N VAL A 136 16.80 3.92 -3.16
CA VAL A 136 15.53 3.68 -3.90
C VAL A 136 15.69 4.22 -5.32
N ARG A 137 15.29 3.42 -6.31
CA ARG A 137 15.36 3.80 -7.73
C ARG A 137 14.03 3.63 -8.43
N PHE A 138 13.65 4.64 -9.20
CA PHE A 138 12.43 4.65 -9.98
C PHE A 138 12.69 4.55 -11.47
N GLN A 139 11.77 3.93 -12.19
CA GLN A 139 11.68 4.07 -13.64
C GLN A 139 11.27 5.50 -14.01
N GLN A 140 11.77 6.01 -15.14
CA GLN A 140 11.55 7.40 -15.57
C GLN A 140 10.09 7.74 -15.90
N GLY A 141 9.21 6.74 -15.96
CA GLY A 141 7.80 6.91 -16.33
C GLY A 141 7.02 7.83 -15.38
N LEU A 142 7.26 7.71 -14.07
CA LEU A 142 6.57 8.54 -13.08
C LEU A 142 6.98 10.02 -13.20
N GLY A 143 8.28 10.32 -13.30
CA GLY A 143 8.74 11.71 -13.45
C GLY A 143 8.22 12.37 -14.73
N ARG A 144 8.16 11.63 -15.84
CA ARG A 144 7.55 12.10 -17.10
C ARG A 144 6.06 12.37 -16.95
N LEU A 145 5.32 11.46 -16.28
CA LEU A 145 3.89 11.63 -16.04
C LEU A 145 3.62 12.88 -15.20
N VAL A 146 4.34 13.06 -14.11
CA VAL A 146 4.20 14.23 -13.22
C VAL A 146 4.50 15.52 -13.96
N ALA A 147 5.56 15.57 -14.78
CA ALA A 147 5.87 16.74 -15.61
C ALA A 147 4.77 17.08 -16.64
N THR A 148 3.96 16.10 -17.05
CA THR A 148 2.88 16.27 -18.02
C THR A 148 1.57 16.77 -17.38
N VAL A 149 1.42 16.62 -16.06
CA VAL A 149 0.20 16.97 -15.30
C VAL A 149 0.52 17.98 -14.20
N PRO A 150 0.51 19.30 -14.53
CA PRO A 150 0.82 20.33 -13.55
C PRO A 150 -0.11 20.26 -12.33
N GLY A 151 0.46 20.50 -11.15
CA GLY A 151 -0.28 20.50 -9.90
C GLY A 151 -0.72 19.12 -9.39
N VAL A 152 -0.26 18.01 -10.02
CA VAL A 152 -0.51 16.67 -9.51
C VAL A 152 0.17 16.48 -8.15
N ALA A 153 -0.57 15.96 -7.19
CA ALA A 153 -0.04 15.56 -5.89
C ALA A 153 0.43 14.10 -5.96
N VAL A 154 1.68 13.84 -5.57
CA VAL A 154 2.25 12.50 -5.47
C VAL A 154 2.47 12.18 -4.01
N VAL A 155 1.81 11.15 -3.51
CA VAL A 155 1.95 10.65 -2.13
C VAL A 155 2.88 9.43 -2.14
N PRO A 156 4.06 9.49 -1.51
CA PRO A 156 4.89 8.31 -1.32
C PRO A 156 4.25 7.38 -0.30
N VAL A 157 4.25 6.08 -0.60
CA VAL A 157 3.65 5.03 0.24
C VAL A 157 4.69 3.95 0.51
N ALA A 158 5.20 3.92 1.72
CA ALA A 158 6.12 2.90 2.19
C ALA A 158 5.34 1.69 2.72
N VAL A 159 5.74 0.48 2.33
CA VAL A 159 5.14 -0.78 2.79
C VAL A 159 6.23 -1.70 3.32
N ALA A 160 5.98 -2.32 4.47
CA ALA A 160 6.81 -3.37 5.04
C ALA A 160 5.96 -4.54 5.53
N TYR A 161 6.57 -5.72 5.59
CA TYR A 161 5.98 -6.96 6.06
C TYR A 161 6.88 -7.54 7.14
N GLU A 162 6.40 -7.59 8.39
CA GLU A 162 7.23 -7.97 9.53
C GLU A 162 6.51 -8.96 10.44
N PHE A 163 7.29 -9.93 10.96
CA PHE A 163 6.86 -10.76 12.06
C PHE A 163 7.19 -10.03 13.36
N LEU A 164 6.17 -9.63 14.09
CA LEU A 164 6.34 -8.96 15.39
C LEU A 164 6.02 -9.94 16.52
N ASP A 165 4.97 -9.67 17.29
CA ASP A 165 4.63 -10.45 18.47
C ASP A 165 3.71 -11.65 18.18
N GLU A 166 3.10 -11.66 17.02
CA GLU A 166 2.16 -12.71 16.62
C GLU A 166 2.77 -13.65 15.57
N PRO A 167 2.32 -14.92 15.50
CA PRO A 167 2.84 -15.91 14.55
C PRO A 167 2.60 -15.55 13.07
N ARG A 168 1.72 -14.60 12.80
CA ARG A 168 1.44 -14.09 11.45
C ARG A 168 2.09 -12.72 11.27
N PRO A 169 2.63 -12.46 10.08
CA PRO A 169 3.24 -11.18 9.81
C PRO A 169 2.19 -10.06 9.84
N GLU A 170 2.66 -8.86 10.10
CA GLU A 170 1.90 -7.63 9.96
C GLU A 170 2.25 -6.94 8.64
N ILE A 171 1.28 -6.25 8.07
CA ILE A 171 1.49 -5.31 6.99
C ILE A 171 1.54 -3.92 7.61
N LEU A 172 2.66 -3.23 7.47
CA LEU A 172 2.83 -1.88 7.98
C LEU A 172 2.95 -0.92 6.78
N VAL A 173 2.13 0.11 6.79
CA VAL A 173 2.09 1.12 5.72
C VAL A 173 2.29 2.49 6.31
N LYS A 174 3.17 3.27 5.68
CA LYS A 174 3.35 4.69 6.00
C LYS A 174 3.06 5.54 4.78
N LEU A 175 2.13 6.48 4.93
CA LEU A 175 1.87 7.52 3.93
C LEU A 175 2.76 8.72 4.22
N GLY A 176 3.47 9.19 3.22
CA GLY A 176 4.26 10.41 3.31
C GLY A 176 3.45 11.66 2.96
N ALA A 177 4.07 12.81 3.16
CA ALA A 177 3.50 14.09 2.76
C ALA A 177 3.40 14.18 1.23
N PRO A 178 2.31 14.74 0.67
CA PRO A 178 2.17 14.93 -0.76
C PRO A 178 3.27 15.83 -1.31
N ARG A 179 3.84 15.46 -2.45
CA ARG A 179 4.75 16.28 -3.22
C ARG A 179 4.01 16.84 -4.42
N VAL A 180 4.01 18.14 -4.56
CA VAL A 180 3.41 18.86 -5.69
C VAL A 180 4.52 19.55 -6.46
N PHE A 181 4.48 19.47 -7.78
CA PHE A 181 5.51 20.05 -8.63
C PHE A 181 4.91 21.15 -9.50
N GLU A 182 5.66 22.24 -9.65
CA GLU A 182 5.30 23.34 -10.51
C GLU A 182 5.48 22.96 -11.99
N ALA A 183 4.79 23.72 -12.84
CA ALA A 183 4.91 23.54 -14.28
C ALA A 183 6.36 23.79 -14.74
N GLY A 184 6.88 22.92 -15.62
CA GLY A 184 8.23 23.04 -16.16
C GLY A 184 9.33 22.34 -15.35
N ALA A 185 9.01 21.72 -14.21
CA ALA A 185 9.98 20.91 -13.48
C ALA A 185 10.52 19.76 -14.35
N ALA A 186 11.82 19.54 -14.34
CA ALA A 186 12.46 18.52 -15.16
C ALA A 186 12.10 17.10 -14.69
N PRO A 187 11.71 16.16 -15.60
CA PRO A 187 11.32 14.81 -15.22
C PRO A 187 12.35 14.06 -14.37
N ARG A 188 13.62 14.27 -14.60
CA ARG A 188 14.71 13.65 -13.81
C ARG A 188 14.80 14.20 -12.39
N GLU A 189 14.56 15.48 -12.22
CA GLU A 189 14.54 16.14 -10.91
C GLU A 189 13.33 15.68 -10.11
N ILE A 190 12.16 15.64 -10.74
CA ILE A 190 10.92 15.07 -10.16
C ILE A 190 11.18 13.63 -9.68
N THR A 191 11.81 12.80 -10.53
CA THR A 191 12.11 11.40 -10.18
C THR A 191 13.00 11.32 -8.95
N ARG A 192 14.10 12.09 -8.88
CA ARG A 192 15.01 12.11 -7.73
C ARG A 192 14.33 12.57 -6.44
N THR A 193 13.53 13.61 -6.53
CA THR A 193 12.76 14.12 -5.38
C THR A 193 11.79 13.06 -4.84
N LEU A 194 11.12 12.33 -5.72
CA LEU A 194 10.18 11.27 -5.33
C LEU A 194 10.89 10.00 -4.83
N GLU A 195 12.05 9.65 -5.40
CA GLU A 195 12.93 8.58 -4.88
C GLU A 195 13.33 8.88 -3.44
N HIS A 196 13.85 10.08 -3.19
CA HIS A 196 14.25 10.52 -1.84
C HIS A 196 13.05 10.59 -0.89
N ALA A 197 11.89 11.07 -1.35
CA ALA A 197 10.69 11.11 -0.53
C ALA A 197 10.26 9.70 -0.11
N LEU A 198 10.25 8.71 -1.03
CA LEU A 198 9.91 7.33 -0.67
C LEU A 198 10.96 6.71 0.25
N GLU A 199 12.23 6.98 0.03
CA GLU A 199 13.34 6.52 0.87
C GLU A 199 13.20 7.02 2.31
N THR A 200 12.88 8.31 2.49
CA THR A 200 12.59 8.92 3.80
C THR A 200 11.44 8.21 4.52
N GLU A 201 10.37 7.89 3.80
CA GLU A 201 9.20 7.21 4.40
C GLU A 201 9.51 5.74 4.76
N LEU A 202 10.31 5.05 3.95
CA LEU A 202 10.78 3.69 4.25
C LEU A 202 11.70 3.67 5.47
N ASP A 203 12.59 4.65 5.61
CA ASP A 203 13.50 4.74 6.76
C ASP A 203 12.74 5.07 8.04
N ALA A 204 11.79 6.01 7.99
CA ALA A 204 10.92 6.31 9.13
C ALA A 204 10.03 5.13 9.53
N LEU A 205 9.56 4.35 8.55
CA LEU A 205 8.81 3.11 8.79
C LEU A 205 9.68 2.07 9.49
N ARG A 206 10.91 1.85 8.99
CA ARG A 206 11.89 0.95 9.61
C ARG A 206 12.17 1.35 11.06
N ASP A 207 12.44 2.63 11.30
CA ASP A 207 12.79 3.12 12.62
C ASP A 207 11.63 2.94 13.62
N ALA A 208 10.38 3.14 13.19
CA ALA A 208 9.20 2.86 14.00
C ALA A 208 9.05 1.36 14.30
N ILE A 209 9.33 0.49 13.33
CA ILE A 209 9.31 -0.97 13.50
C ILE A 209 10.39 -1.43 14.49
N VAL A 210 11.62 -0.95 14.32
CA VAL A 210 12.75 -1.26 15.21
C VAL A 210 12.48 -0.80 16.64
N ALA A 211 11.93 0.39 16.80
CA ALA A 211 11.53 0.94 18.11
C ALA A 211 10.25 0.29 18.68
N ARG A 212 9.57 -0.59 17.91
CA ARG A 212 8.25 -1.16 18.24
C ARG A 212 7.19 -0.09 18.60
N ASP A 213 7.32 1.09 18.01
CA ASP A 213 6.38 2.21 18.22
C ASP A 213 5.13 2.05 17.35
N LEU A 214 4.32 1.06 17.69
CA LEU A 214 3.07 0.76 16.99
C LEU A 214 1.92 1.69 17.37
N ALA A 215 2.10 2.56 18.36
CA ALA A 215 1.09 3.53 18.78
C ALA A 215 0.79 4.58 17.68
N ARG A 216 1.72 4.78 16.75
CA ARG A 216 1.55 5.68 15.59
C ARG A 216 0.60 5.13 14.53
N PHE A 217 0.28 3.84 14.59
CA PHE A 217 -0.47 3.16 13.54
C PHE A 217 -1.92 2.94 13.95
N ALA A 218 -2.83 3.10 13.00
CA ALA A 218 -4.20 2.62 13.12
C ALA A 218 -4.40 1.29 12.41
N THR A 219 -5.19 0.40 12.98
CA THR A 219 -5.57 -0.86 12.32
C THR A 219 -6.61 -0.59 11.25
N VAL A 220 -6.26 -0.85 9.99
CA VAL A 220 -7.17 -0.78 8.84
C VAL A 220 -7.91 -2.11 8.65
N ILE A 221 -7.18 -3.22 8.80
CA ILE A 221 -7.75 -4.57 8.73
C ILE A 221 -7.18 -5.39 9.89
N ALA A 222 -8.06 -5.95 10.71
CA ALA A 222 -7.69 -6.94 11.71
C ALA A 222 -7.85 -8.35 11.12
N GLY A 223 -6.78 -9.13 11.18
CA GLY A 223 -6.77 -10.54 10.81
C GLY A 223 -6.99 -11.45 12.02
N ARG A 224 -6.46 -12.66 11.95
CA ARG A 224 -6.54 -13.63 13.06
C ARG A 224 -5.34 -13.46 14.00
N THR A 225 -5.60 -13.49 15.30
CA THR A 225 -4.58 -13.38 16.36
C THR A 225 -3.85 -14.68 16.65
N SER A 226 -4.46 -15.84 16.37
CA SER A 226 -3.88 -17.14 16.68
C SER A 226 -3.84 -18.08 15.47
N THR A 227 -2.87 -19.00 15.48
CA THR A 227 -2.76 -20.09 14.50
C THR A 227 -3.71 -21.24 14.80
N SER A 228 -4.18 -21.36 16.05
CA SER A 228 -5.04 -22.46 16.52
C SER A 228 -6.36 -21.94 17.09
N ALA A 229 -7.45 -22.10 16.32
CA ALA A 229 -8.80 -21.83 16.80
C ALA A 229 -9.18 -22.72 18.01
N VAL A 230 -8.60 -23.91 18.10
CA VAL A 230 -8.80 -24.85 19.21
C VAL A 230 -8.19 -24.30 20.50
N TYR A 231 -6.98 -23.74 20.43
CA TYR A 231 -6.32 -23.14 21.58
C TYR A 231 -7.10 -21.95 22.14
N ASP A 232 -7.61 -21.10 21.27
CA ASP A 232 -8.44 -19.93 21.68
C ASP A 232 -9.76 -20.37 22.33
N VAL A 233 -10.40 -21.43 21.81
CA VAL A 233 -11.62 -22.01 22.41
C VAL A 233 -11.31 -22.60 23.78
N VAL A 234 -10.25 -23.44 23.91
CA VAL A 234 -9.86 -24.06 25.17
C VAL A 234 -9.51 -22.97 26.21
N ARG A 235 -8.80 -21.92 25.81
CA ARG A 235 -8.44 -20.80 26.66
C ARG A 235 -9.67 -20.02 27.12
N GLY A 236 -10.61 -19.72 26.22
CA GLY A 236 -11.88 -19.05 26.56
C GLY A 236 -12.75 -19.87 27.49
N VAL A 237 -12.86 -21.18 27.29
CA VAL A 237 -13.59 -22.10 28.21
C VAL A 237 -12.92 -22.13 29.57
N ARG A 238 -11.58 -22.22 29.62
CA ARG A 238 -10.83 -22.22 30.88
C ARG A 238 -10.99 -20.91 31.66
N ALA A 239 -10.96 -19.74 30.97
CA ALA A 239 -11.17 -18.44 31.59
C ALA A 239 -12.60 -18.33 32.17
N SER A 240 -13.61 -18.82 31.45
CA SER A 240 -15.00 -18.87 31.90
C SER A 240 -15.21 -19.78 33.11
N LEU A 241 -14.51 -20.93 33.16
CA LEU A 241 -14.62 -21.88 34.27
C LEU A 241 -13.83 -21.45 35.51
N THR A 242 -12.75 -20.69 35.37
CA THR A 242 -11.88 -20.32 36.48
C THR A 242 -12.17 -18.92 37.01
N GLY A 243 -13.08 -18.14 36.39
CA GLY A 243 -13.37 -16.75 36.77
C GLY A 243 -12.16 -15.80 36.66
N ARG A 244 -11.03 -16.27 36.10
CA ARG A 244 -9.84 -15.45 35.91
C ARG A 244 -9.91 -14.75 34.55
N PRO A 245 -9.58 -13.43 34.50
CA PRO A 245 -9.49 -12.76 33.21
C PRO A 245 -8.54 -13.52 32.30
N ASP A 246 -8.90 -13.64 31.01
CA ASP A 246 -8.06 -14.22 29.98
C ASP A 246 -6.68 -13.55 30.03
N PRO A 247 -5.57 -14.31 30.27
CA PRO A 247 -4.26 -13.70 30.25
C PRO A 247 -4.09 -12.98 28.93
N ALA A 248 -3.69 -11.72 29.03
CA ALA A 248 -3.53 -10.78 27.91
C ALA A 248 -2.99 -11.48 26.66
N ARG A 249 -3.48 -11.10 25.49
CA ARG A 249 -2.98 -11.56 24.17
C ARG A 249 -1.45 -11.58 24.23
N HIS A 250 -0.81 -12.54 23.55
CA HIS A 250 0.65 -12.70 23.63
C HIS A 250 1.42 -11.38 23.45
N GLY A 251 0.95 -10.50 22.55
CA GLY A 251 1.46 -9.15 22.36
C GLY A 251 1.29 -8.22 23.56
N ASP A 252 0.20 -8.32 24.33
CA ASP A 252 -0.04 -7.46 25.50
C ASP A 252 0.88 -7.81 26.68
N VAL A 253 1.38 -9.08 26.72
CA VAL A 253 2.32 -9.54 27.77
C VAL A 253 3.75 -9.07 27.47
N VAL A 254 4.12 -8.98 26.20
CA VAL A 254 5.48 -8.56 25.78
C VAL A 254 5.61 -7.05 25.77
N SER A 255 4.51 -6.29 25.58
CA SER A 255 4.52 -4.84 25.43
C SER A 255 4.39 -4.07 26.75
N ASP A 256 4.33 -4.72 27.92
CA ASP A 256 4.30 -4.02 29.21
C ASP A 256 5.72 -3.64 29.67
N PRO A 257 6.12 -2.35 29.53
CA PRO A 257 7.47 -1.90 29.90
C PRO A 257 7.77 -2.07 31.40
N ARG A 258 6.76 -2.31 32.24
CA ARG A 258 6.92 -2.49 33.69
C ARG A 258 7.45 -3.89 34.05
N ARG A 259 7.46 -4.86 33.13
CA ARG A 259 7.98 -6.20 33.33
C ARG A 259 9.45 -6.39 32.95
N LEU A 260 10.02 -5.46 32.19
CA LEU A 260 11.43 -5.48 31.79
C LEU A 260 12.36 -4.82 32.82
N ALA A 261 11.82 -4.27 33.91
CA ALA A 261 12.55 -3.58 34.98
C ALA A 261 12.64 -4.40 36.29
N ARG A 262 12.53 -5.75 36.20
CA ARG A 262 12.78 -6.63 37.34
C ARG A 262 13.86 -7.67 37.02
#